data_0f33614f96d434b581d626b89abc193e
#
_entry.id   0f33614f96d434b581d626b89abc193e
#
_cell.length_a   1.000
_cell.length_b   1.000
_cell.length_c   1.000
_cell.angle_alpha   90.00
_cell.angle_beta   90.00
_cell.angle_gamma   90.00
#
_symmetry.space_group_name_H-M   'P 1'
#
loop_
_entity.id
_entity.type
_entity.pdbx_description
1 polymer ?
#
loop_
_entity_poly.entity_id
_entity_poly.type
_entity_poly.pdbx_seq_one_letter_code
_entity_poly.pdbx_strand_id
1 'polypeptide(L)'
;MQRRTLATTGLALAAAAMLGLPGQAAAQETIKIGLIAPMSGNYARPGQVMKMGAELGIEDINAQGGIAALGGAKLELVVIDTGDTTEKAKNAAQRMVAEYPGLVAATGAYLSSFTLAVTEVTERANLPVLTLSYSDLLTQRGFKYIFQTSASSGSQASQSMPTLISLAENAGAKRPKTVAIITDNTAASISSVKRMKDDLLAPAGLELVVDEVFTPPLADATPLVQKLRATRPDMLFFLPTVISDAKLLLEKMNEFGLGQGKIPTVSFGIAIAEPDLLNTVSAEMVEGVIAVVANWGSKGHEAMIERLEERYGEPWMTQNAISTYGDMWILKAALEKAGKADREAVATAIRGLDEGPSPYYPGGELKFDETGRRVGAGLTIIQWQNGTPITVYPPELAVAGPIWPKN
;
A
#
# COMPACT_ATOMS: atom_id res chain seq x y z
N MET A 1 33.22 52.46 -87.98
CA MET A 1 32.59 51.20 -88.36
C MET A 1 31.90 50.58 -87.12
N GLN A 2 30.62 50.42 -87.27
CA GLN A 2 29.67 49.89 -86.30
C GLN A 2 29.99 48.44 -85.89
N ARG A 3 29.70 48.09 -84.66
CA ARG A 3 28.90 46.89 -84.34
C ARG A 3 28.28 46.98 -82.95
N ARG A 4 26.99 46.95 -82.93
CA ARG A 4 26.10 46.74 -81.74
C ARG A 4 26.26 45.36 -81.18
N THR A 5 26.20 45.22 -79.94
CA THR A 5 25.79 43.96 -79.30
C THR A 5 24.85 44.20 -78.10
N LEU A 6 23.75 43.49 -78.14
CA LEU A 6 22.58 43.55 -77.31
C LEU A 6 22.85 43.09 -75.83
N ALA A 7 22.19 43.78 -74.96
CA ALA A 7 22.03 43.36 -73.56
C ALA A 7 20.94 42.31 -73.44
N THR A 8 21.23 41.19 -72.75
CA THR A 8 20.25 40.22 -72.29
C THR A 8 20.22 40.25 -70.79
N THR A 9 19.13 40.74 -70.23
CA THR A 9 18.76 40.73 -68.82
C THR A 9 18.37 39.32 -68.37
N GLY A 10 19.16 38.70 -67.53
CA GLY A 10 18.82 37.44 -66.90
C GLY A 10 18.28 37.70 -65.49
N LEU A 11 17.01 37.42 -65.26
CA LEU A 11 16.33 37.43 -63.98
C LEU A 11 16.77 36.17 -63.19
N ALA A 12 17.57 36.33 -62.12
CA ALA A 12 17.89 35.27 -61.23
C ALA A 12 16.80 35.18 -60.15
N LEU A 13 15.96 34.13 -60.17
CA LEU A 13 15.07 33.74 -59.10
C LEU A 13 15.91 33.18 -57.94
N ALA A 14 16.01 33.90 -56.85
CA ALA A 14 16.53 33.38 -55.59
C ALA A 14 15.43 32.55 -54.90
N ALA A 15 15.49 31.20 -55.02
CA ALA A 15 14.73 30.28 -54.20
C ALA A 15 15.36 30.22 -52.82
N ALA A 16 14.75 30.92 -51.87
CA ALA A 16 15.10 30.78 -50.44
C ALA A 16 14.64 29.38 -49.95
N ALA A 17 15.57 28.43 -49.92
CA ALA A 17 15.37 27.18 -49.21
C ALA A 17 15.30 27.50 -47.69
N MET A 18 14.10 27.54 -47.14
CA MET A 18 13.92 27.44 -45.68
C MET A 18 14.31 26.02 -45.26
N LEU A 19 15.56 25.83 -44.91
CA LEU A 19 16.02 24.69 -44.10
C LEU A 19 15.37 24.84 -42.74
N GLY A 20 14.25 24.15 -42.53
CA GLY A 20 13.68 23.94 -41.19
C GLY A 20 14.79 23.34 -40.30
N LEU A 21 15.29 24.13 -39.36
CA LEU A 21 16.10 23.64 -38.28
C LEU A 21 15.27 22.52 -37.58
N PRO A 22 15.79 21.33 -37.43
CA PRO A 22 15.15 20.36 -36.55
C PRO A 22 14.99 21.06 -35.22
N GLY A 23 13.75 21.32 -34.78
CA GLY A 23 13.49 21.77 -33.43
C GLY A 23 14.24 20.86 -32.51
N GLN A 24 15.16 21.41 -31.72
CA GLN A 24 15.73 20.67 -30.59
C GLN A 24 14.54 20.23 -29.80
N ALA A 25 14.28 18.90 -29.78
CA ALA A 25 13.38 18.31 -28.82
C ALA A 25 13.95 18.74 -27.46
N ALA A 26 13.32 19.73 -26.83
CA ALA A 26 13.66 20.08 -25.46
C ALA A 26 13.62 18.77 -24.70
N ALA A 27 14.71 18.41 -24.03
CA ALA A 27 14.76 17.23 -23.20
C ALA A 27 13.53 17.29 -22.28
N GLN A 28 12.63 16.34 -22.44
CA GLN A 28 11.36 16.34 -21.71
C GLN A 28 11.71 16.27 -20.24
N GLU A 29 11.32 17.29 -19.48
CA GLU A 29 11.69 17.42 -18.07
C GLU A 29 11.18 16.22 -17.28
N THR A 30 12.05 15.56 -16.51
CA THR A 30 11.72 14.39 -15.73
C THR A 30 11.30 14.83 -14.32
N ILE A 31 10.13 14.39 -13.89
CA ILE A 31 9.59 14.67 -12.55
C ILE A 31 9.98 13.54 -11.60
N LYS A 32 10.70 13.88 -10.56
CA LYS A 32 11.19 12.89 -9.57
C LYS A 32 10.19 12.66 -8.46
N ILE A 33 9.84 11.39 -8.25
CA ILE A 33 8.98 10.90 -7.16
C ILE A 33 9.82 10.03 -6.24
N GLY A 34 9.76 10.27 -4.93
CA GLY A 34 10.46 9.47 -3.92
C GLY A 34 9.67 8.21 -3.55
N LEU A 35 10.36 7.07 -3.50
CA LEU A 35 9.91 5.90 -2.74
C LEU A 35 10.82 5.77 -1.52
N ILE A 36 10.32 6.12 -0.34
CA ILE A 36 11.04 5.91 0.90
C ILE A 36 10.47 4.66 1.57
N ALA A 37 11.23 3.55 1.54
CA ALA A 37 10.75 2.25 1.98
C ALA A 37 11.90 1.40 2.54
N PRO A 38 11.64 0.40 3.41
CA PRO A 38 12.68 -0.47 3.91
C PRO A 38 13.18 -1.37 2.77
N MET A 39 14.41 -1.15 2.31
CA MET A 39 15.07 -1.95 1.28
C MET A 39 16.07 -2.93 1.88
N SER A 40 16.31 -2.83 3.18
CA SER A 40 17.24 -3.67 3.95
C SER A 40 16.67 -4.05 5.32
N GLY A 41 17.25 -5.09 5.95
CA GLY A 41 16.85 -5.60 7.27
C GLY A 41 15.55 -6.41 7.24
N ASN A 42 14.92 -6.54 8.42
CA ASN A 42 13.77 -7.44 8.63
C ASN A 42 12.50 -7.07 7.82
N TYR A 43 12.43 -5.86 7.30
CA TYR A 43 11.29 -5.35 6.53
C TYR A 43 11.64 -5.12 5.05
N ALA A 44 12.76 -5.67 4.56
CA ALA A 44 13.21 -5.46 3.18
C ALA A 44 12.19 -5.95 2.14
N ARG A 45 11.56 -7.09 2.40
CA ARG A 45 10.63 -7.71 1.45
C ARG A 45 9.43 -6.82 1.11
N PRO A 46 8.65 -6.29 2.08
CA PRO A 46 7.61 -5.30 1.79
C PRO A 46 8.09 -4.09 0.99
N GLY A 47 9.27 -3.55 1.30
CA GLY A 47 9.85 -2.43 0.57
C GLY A 47 10.16 -2.74 -0.89
N GLN A 48 10.68 -3.94 -1.16
CA GLN A 48 10.92 -4.42 -2.53
C GLN A 48 9.61 -4.52 -3.32
N VAL A 49 8.56 -5.06 -2.71
CA VAL A 49 7.24 -5.17 -3.35
C VAL A 49 6.62 -3.79 -3.60
N MET A 50 6.79 -2.84 -2.67
CA MET A 50 6.39 -1.44 -2.90
C MET A 50 7.11 -0.83 -4.10
N LYS A 51 8.40 -1.11 -4.26
CA LYS A 51 9.19 -0.66 -5.40
C LYS A 51 8.66 -1.23 -6.72
N MET A 52 8.35 -2.52 -6.77
CA MET A 52 7.78 -3.17 -7.95
C MET A 52 6.47 -2.49 -8.40
N GLY A 53 5.56 -2.23 -7.46
CA GLY A 53 4.30 -1.54 -7.75
C GLY A 53 4.51 -0.11 -8.27
N ALA A 54 5.40 0.66 -7.63
CA ALA A 54 5.70 2.02 -8.05
C ALA A 54 6.36 2.08 -9.43
N GLU A 55 7.29 1.17 -9.73
CA GLU A 55 7.93 1.06 -11.06
C GLU A 55 6.90 0.76 -12.16
N LEU A 56 6.02 -0.22 -11.95
CA LEU A 56 4.95 -0.54 -12.90
C LEU A 56 4.01 0.65 -13.13
N GLY A 57 3.61 1.36 -12.06
CA GLY A 57 2.76 2.53 -12.17
C GLY A 57 3.40 3.68 -12.96
N ILE A 58 4.67 3.96 -12.70
CA ILE A 58 5.45 4.97 -13.46
C ILE A 58 5.60 4.57 -14.93
N GLU A 59 5.90 3.31 -15.21
CA GLU A 59 6.01 2.81 -16.58
C GLU A 59 4.71 2.99 -17.36
N ASP A 60 3.57 2.66 -16.77
CA ASP A 60 2.26 2.81 -17.41
C ASP A 60 1.91 4.27 -17.67
N ILE A 61 2.16 5.15 -16.71
CA ILE A 61 1.97 6.59 -16.85
C ILE A 61 2.86 7.13 -17.96
N ASN A 62 4.12 6.74 -17.97
CA ASN A 62 5.09 7.17 -18.96
C ASN A 62 4.77 6.64 -20.37
N ALA A 63 4.29 5.39 -20.48
CA ALA A 63 3.84 4.80 -21.75
C ALA A 63 2.60 5.52 -22.31
N GLN A 64 1.71 6.01 -21.45
CA GLN A 64 0.53 6.79 -21.81
C GLN A 64 0.83 8.27 -22.15
N GLY A 65 2.10 8.66 -22.20
CA GLY A 65 2.50 10.02 -22.58
C GLY A 65 2.99 10.88 -21.43
N GLY A 66 3.04 10.38 -20.19
CA GLY A 66 3.49 11.13 -19.01
C GLY A 66 2.43 12.10 -18.48
N ILE A 67 2.86 13.27 -18.00
CA ILE A 67 1.98 14.30 -17.41
C ILE A 67 1.64 15.34 -18.51
N ALA A 68 0.44 15.24 -19.05
CA ALA A 68 0.02 16.06 -20.20
C ALA A 68 0.03 17.56 -19.89
N ALA A 69 -0.45 17.97 -18.71
CA ALA A 69 -0.42 19.35 -18.27
C ALA A 69 1.01 19.94 -18.15
N LEU A 70 2.03 19.09 -18.17
CA LEU A 70 3.45 19.46 -18.12
C LEU A 70 4.19 19.05 -19.41
N GLY A 71 3.51 19.14 -20.57
CA GLY A 71 4.08 18.85 -21.86
C GLY A 71 4.49 17.40 -22.08
N GLY A 72 3.89 16.46 -21.34
CA GLY A 72 4.20 15.03 -21.37
C GLY A 72 5.43 14.66 -20.54
N ALA A 73 5.79 15.46 -19.53
CA ALA A 73 6.91 15.17 -18.63
C ALA A 73 6.81 13.76 -18.05
N LYS A 74 7.94 13.03 -18.02
CA LYS A 74 8.00 11.66 -17.55
C LYS A 74 8.25 11.62 -16.05
N LEU A 75 7.72 10.60 -15.39
CA LEU A 75 8.01 10.32 -13.99
C LEU A 75 9.28 9.47 -13.86
N GLU A 76 10.07 9.73 -12.82
CA GLU A 76 11.27 8.97 -12.43
C GLU A 76 11.18 8.61 -10.95
N LEU A 77 11.42 7.33 -10.61
CA LEU A 77 11.43 6.86 -9.23
C LEU A 77 12.81 7.05 -8.60
N VAL A 78 12.85 7.70 -7.44
CA VAL A 78 14.04 7.79 -6.58
C VAL A 78 13.79 6.93 -5.34
N VAL A 79 14.56 5.86 -5.19
CA VAL A 79 14.39 4.90 -4.08
C VAL A 79 15.32 5.26 -2.93
N ILE A 80 14.76 5.36 -1.73
CA ILE A 80 15.47 5.69 -0.50
C ILE A 80 15.22 4.59 0.54
N ASP A 81 16.29 3.91 0.99
CA ASP A 81 16.22 2.88 2.02
C ASP A 81 16.03 3.47 3.41
N THR A 82 14.91 3.13 4.07
CA THR A 82 14.65 3.47 5.47
C THR A 82 15.44 2.63 6.45
N GLY A 83 16.00 1.49 6.01
CA GLY A 83 16.47 0.46 6.93
C GLY A 83 15.33 -0.14 7.75
N ASP A 84 15.65 -0.64 8.94
CA ASP A 84 14.77 -1.48 9.77
C ASP A 84 14.48 -0.89 11.17
N THR A 85 14.79 0.39 11.39
CA THR A 85 14.48 1.07 12.65
C THR A 85 13.87 2.45 12.39
N THR A 86 13.08 2.95 13.35
CA THR A 86 12.49 4.28 13.31
C THR A 86 13.53 5.40 13.17
N GLU A 87 14.67 5.24 13.83
CA GLU A 87 15.79 6.21 13.74
C GLU A 87 16.40 6.22 12.33
N LYS A 88 16.68 5.04 11.75
CA LYS A 88 17.17 4.94 10.37
C LYS A 88 16.18 5.54 9.37
N ALA A 89 14.89 5.30 9.56
CA ALA A 89 13.83 5.86 8.72
C ALA A 89 13.81 7.41 8.79
N LYS A 90 13.96 7.99 9.97
CA LYS A 90 14.09 9.45 10.14
C LYS A 90 15.32 10.00 9.43
N ASN A 91 16.47 9.34 9.62
CA ASN A 91 17.72 9.73 8.96
C ASN A 91 17.63 9.60 7.43
N ALA A 92 16.94 8.57 6.93
CA ALA A 92 16.68 8.39 5.51
C ALA A 92 15.84 9.55 4.94
N ALA A 93 14.80 9.97 5.66
CA ALA A 93 13.99 11.11 5.25
C ALA A 93 14.81 12.43 5.21
N GLN A 94 15.72 12.64 6.17
CA GLN A 94 16.62 13.79 6.16
C GLN A 94 17.55 13.78 4.94
N ARG A 95 18.16 12.63 4.63
CA ARG A 95 18.98 12.47 3.41
C ARG A 95 18.14 12.69 2.15
N MET A 96 16.95 12.11 2.07
CA MET A 96 16.05 12.28 0.93
C MET A 96 15.79 13.76 0.62
N VAL A 97 15.42 14.53 1.62
CA VAL A 97 15.14 15.98 1.47
C VAL A 97 16.37 16.76 1.07
N ALA A 98 17.54 16.42 1.65
CA ALA A 98 18.80 17.14 1.40
C ALA A 98 19.43 16.80 0.03
N GLU A 99 19.44 15.52 -0.34
CA GLU A 99 20.11 15.02 -1.55
C GLU A 99 19.24 15.15 -2.80
N TYR A 100 17.90 15.16 -2.63
CA TYR A 100 16.94 15.23 -3.73
C TYR A 100 15.99 16.42 -3.60
N PRO A 101 16.49 17.67 -3.64
CA PRO A 101 15.64 18.86 -3.50
C PRO A 101 14.57 19.00 -4.59
N GLY A 102 14.78 18.36 -5.74
CA GLY A 102 13.83 18.31 -6.86
C GLY A 102 12.69 17.30 -6.73
N LEU A 103 12.59 16.53 -5.63
CA LEU A 103 11.44 15.68 -5.38
C LEU A 103 10.19 16.53 -5.17
N VAL A 104 9.11 16.19 -5.88
CA VAL A 104 7.81 16.89 -5.79
C VAL A 104 6.84 16.20 -4.84
N ALA A 105 6.99 14.90 -4.66
CA ALA A 105 6.23 14.06 -3.72
C ALA A 105 7.02 12.79 -3.38
N ALA A 106 6.55 12.06 -2.38
CA ALA A 106 7.05 10.73 -2.05
C ALA A 106 5.90 9.79 -1.66
N THR A 107 6.17 8.49 -1.67
CA THR A 107 5.29 7.45 -1.12
C THR A 107 6.09 6.47 -0.29
N GLY A 108 5.40 5.65 0.51
CA GLY A 108 6.02 4.50 1.17
C GLY A 108 5.97 4.50 2.69
N ALA A 109 7.14 4.36 3.28
CA ALA A 109 7.48 4.19 4.70
C ALA A 109 7.00 2.90 5.36
N TYR A 110 6.11 2.13 4.75
CA TYR A 110 5.62 0.81 5.16
C TYR A 110 5.05 0.76 6.58
N LEU A 111 5.91 0.71 7.63
CA LEU A 111 5.44 0.70 9.02
C LEU A 111 4.95 2.07 9.47
N SER A 112 3.83 2.10 10.19
CA SER A 112 3.29 3.36 10.74
C SER A 112 4.28 4.07 11.66
N SER A 113 5.10 3.34 12.43
CA SER A 113 6.17 3.93 13.25
C SER A 113 7.24 4.62 12.41
N PHE A 114 7.61 4.05 11.25
CA PHE A 114 8.53 4.68 10.31
C PHE A 114 7.89 5.90 9.65
N THR A 115 6.62 5.77 9.23
CA THR A 115 5.87 6.87 8.62
C THR A 115 5.71 8.05 9.57
N LEU A 116 5.47 7.81 10.86
CA LEU A 116 5.44 8.85 11.88
C LEU A 116 6.76 9.62 11.94
N ALA A 117 7.90 8.94 11.90
CA ALA A 117 9.23 9.56 11.95
C ALA A 117 9.61 10.25 10.63
N VAL A 118 9.32 9.63 9.49
CA VAL A 118 9.55 10.20 8.15
C VAL A 118 8.77 11.49 7.98
N THR A 119 7.48 11.48 8.34
CA THR A 119 6.60 12.63 8.13
C THR A 119 6.89 13.81 9.05
N GLU A 120 7.59 13.64 10.17
CA GLU A 120 8.16 14.77 10.92
C GLU A 120 9.19 15.58 10.12
N VAL A 121 9.92 14.91 9.25
CA VAL A 121 10.96 15.54 8.41
C VAL A 121 10.32 16.14 7.15
N THR A 122 9.48 15.36 6.47
CA THR A 122 8.86 15.79 5.20
C THR A 122 7.86 16.92 5.38
N GLU A 123 7.15 16.98 6.53
CA GLU A 123 6.30 18.12 6.89
C GLU A 123 7.05 19.43 6.90
N ARG A 124 8.23 19.48 7.55
CA ARG A 124 9.08 20.69 7.60
C ARG A 124 9.66 21.08 6.23
N ALA A 125 9.74 20.11 5.32
CA ALA A 125 10.25 20.30 3.96
C ALA A 125 9.14 20.59 2.95
N ASN A 126 7.89 20.69 3.40
CA ASN A 126 6.69 20.81 2.56
C ASN A 126 6.62 19.72 1.47
N LEU A 127 7.15 18.53 1.75
CA LEU A 127 7.16 17.41 0.80
C LEU A 127 5.94 16.51 1.04
N PRO A 128 4.96 16.46 0.12
CA PRO A 128 3.80 15.60 0.26
C PRO A 128 4.20 14.12 0.22
N VAL A 129 3.67 13.34 1.16
CA VAL A 129 3.88 11.90 1.27
C VAL A 129 2.56 11.18 1.26
N LEU A 130 2.37 10.29 0.28
CA LEU A 130 1.28 9.32 0.28
C LEU A 130 1.73 8.07 1.06
N THR A 131 0.79 7.43 1.74
CA THR A 131 1.13 6.22 2.50
C THR A 131 -0.08 5.32 2.69
N LEU A 132 0.16 4.00 2.60
CA LEU A 132 -0.81 3.00 3.01
C LEU A 132 -0.78 2.72 4.52
N SER A 133 0.19 3.26 5.25
CA SER A 133 0.36 3.00 6.69
C SER A 133 -0.91 3.28 7.50
N TYR A 134 -1.19 2.44 8.50
CA TYR A 134 -2.53 2.31 9.08
C TYR A 134 -2.82 3.13 10.33
N SER A 135 -1.80 3.54 11.12
CA SER A 135 -2.05 4.19 12.41
C SER A 135 -2.92 5.44 12.27
N ASP A 136 -3.93 5.55 13.13
CA ASP A 136 -4.80 6.73 13.21
C ASP A 136 -4.03 8.00 13.59
N LEU A 137 -2.91 7.85 14.30
CA LEU A 137 -2.05 8.97 14.70
C LEU A 137 -1.44 9.73 13.53
N LEU A 138 -1.31 9.09 12.35
CA LEU A 138 -0.69 9.71 11.17
C LEU A 138 -1.37 11.02 10.78
N THR A 139 -2.69 11.05 10.80
CA THR A 139 -3.53 12.17 10.38
C THR A 139 -4.10 12.99 11.55
N GLN A 140 -3.71 12.67 12.80
CA GLN A 140 -4.17 13.39 14.00
C GLN A 140 -3.19 14.47 14.50
N ARG A 141 -2.03 14.65 13.81
CA ARG A 141 -0.96 15.57 14.23
C ARG A 141 -1.09 16.99 13.65
N GLY A 142 -2.13 17.25 12.84
CA GLY A 142 -2.31 18.52 12.16
C GLY A 142 -1.32 18.79 11.02
N PHE A 143 -0.67 17.73 10.51
CA PHE A 143 0.27 17.83 9.38
C PHE A 143 -0.47 18.05 8.06
N LYS A 144 0.16 18.83 7.17
CA LYS A 144 -0.44 19.25 5.89
C LYS A 144 0.07 18.45 4.69
N TYR A 145 1.19 17.76 4.83
CA TYR A 145 1.88 17.09 3.73
C TYR A 145 1.86 15.56 3.85
N ILE A 146 0.97 15.02 4.68
CA ILE A 146 0.69 13.58 4.72
C ILE A 146 -0.67 13.26 4.12
N PHE A 147 -0.73 12.18 3.33
CA PHE A 147 -1.95 11.69 2.69
C PHE A 147 -2.06 10.19 2.91
N GLN A 148 -2.98 9.77 3.78
CA GLN A 148 -3.24 8.37 4.09
C GLN A 148 -4.25 7.80 3.09
N THR A 149 -3.80 6.93 2.20
CA THR A 149 -4.61 6.35 1.11
C THR A 149 -5.44 5.15 1.52
N SER A 150 -5.04 4.48 2.61
CA SER A 150 -5.77 3.33 3.20
C SER A 150 -6.81 3.75 4.23
N ALA A 151 -7.73 2.85 4.55
CA ALA A 151 -8.50 2.94 5.79
C ALA A 151 -7.55 2.86 6.99
N SER A 152 -7.72 3.73 7.99
CA SER A 152 -6.91 3.68 9.21
C SER A 152 -7.17 2.41 10.02
N SER A 153 -6.25 2.06 10.94
CA SER A 153 -6.37 0.88 11.82
C SER A 153 -7.70 0.82 12.55
N GLY A 154 -8.12 1.95 13.13
CA GLY A 154 -9.42 2.04 13.82
C GLY A 154 -10.61 1.88 12.86
N SER A 155 -10.50 2.44 11.65
CA SER A 155 -11.53 2.29 10.62
C SER A 155 -11.59 0.85 10.10
N GLN A 156 -10.44 0.21 9.85
CA GLN A 156 -10.38 -1.20 9.44
C GLN A 156 -11.00 -2.11 10.51
N ALA A 157 -10.66 -1.93 11.78
CA ALA A 157 -11.24 -2.70 12.87
C ALA A 157 -12.77 -2.52 12.94
N SER A 158 -13.24 -1.27 12.81
CA SER A 158 -14.67 -0.96 12.86
C SER A 158 -15.46 -1.54 11.68
N GLN A 159 -14.89 -1.53 10.47
CA GLN A 159 -15.54 -2.08 9.28
C GLN A 159 -15.47 -3.62 9.26
N SER A 160 -14.33 -4.20 9.64
CA SER A 160 -14.11 -5.64 9.55
C SER A 160 -14.84 -6.44 10.61
N MET A 161 -14.98 -5.95 11.84
CA MET A 161 -15.59 -6.71 12.93
C MET A 161 -16.99 -7.23 12.61
N PRO A 162 -17.98 -6.38 12.22
CA PRO A 162 -19.30 -6.86 11.84
C PRO A 162 -19.25 -7.75 10.59
N THR A 163 -18.36 -7.44 9.64
CA THR A 163 -18.19 -8.21 8.41
C THR A 163 -17.71 -9.63 8.71
N LEU A 164 -16.67 -9.79 9.55
CA LEU A 164 -16.14 -11.10 9.94
C LEU A 164 -17.21 -11.98 10.63
N ILE A 165 -18.01 -11.37 11.51
CA ILE A 165 -19.13 -12.07 12.15
C ILE A 165 -20.13 -12.54 11.10
N SER A 166 -20.51 -11.67 10.17
CA SER A 166 -21.44 -12.02 9.09
C SER A 166 -20.87 -13.07 8.15
N LEU A 167 -19.57 -13.04 7.83
CA LEU A 167 -18.92 -14.06 7.02
C LEU A 167 -18.97 -15.44 7.70
N ALA A 168 -18.74 -15.48 9.03
CA ALA A 168 -18.86 -16.70 9.80
C ALA A 168 -20.29 -17.27 9.76
N GLU A 169 -21.29 -16.43 10.05
CA GLU A 169 -22.70 -16.81 10.03
C GLU A 169 -23.15 -17.27 8.63
N ASN A 170 -22.75 -16.56 7.57
CA ASN A 170 -23.07 -16.90 6.18
C ASN A 170 -22.41 -18.23 5.74
N ALA A 171 -21.24 -18.56 6.28
CA ALA A 171 -20.60 -19.85 6.08
C ALA A 171 -21.22 -20.99 6.91
N GLY A 172 -22.28 -20.71 7.67
CA GLY A 172 -22.99 -21.68 8.51
C GLY A 172 -22.30 -22.02 9.83
N ALA A 173 -21.33 -21.20 10.26
CA ALA A 173 -20.70 -21.33 11.56
C ALA A 173 -21.57 -20.72 12.67
N LYS A 174 -21.31 -21.13 13.91
CA LYS A 174 -21.88 -20.43 15.06
C LYS A 174 -21.28 -19.05 15.19
N ARG A 175 -22.10 -18.08 15.62
CA ARG A 175 -21.63 -16.74 15.94
C ARG A 175 -20.53 -16.83 17.02
N PRO A 176 -19.34 -16.23 16.77
CA PRO A 176 -18.28 -16.17 17.77
C PRO A 176 -18.75 -15.45 19.05
N LYS A 177 -18.32 -15.93 20.22
CA LYS A 177 -18.58 -15.32 21.54
C LYS A 177 -17.31 -14.94 22.27
N THR A 178 -16.22 -15.68 22.03
CA THR A 178 -14.93 -15.46 22.69
C THR A 178 -13.85 -15.16 21.67
N VAL A 179 -12.98 -14.20 21.99
CA VAL A 179 -11.87 -13.82 21.15
C VAL A 179 -10.57 -13.79 21.92
N ALA A 180 -9.50 -14.18 21.24
CA ALA A 180 -8.13 -13.93 21.69
C ALA A 180 -7.52 -12.83 20.83
N ILE A 181 -6.66 -12.00 21.41
CA ILE A 181 -5.82 -11.03 20.72
C ILE A 181 -4.37 -11.33 21.05
N ILE A 182 -3.56 -11.58 20.03
CA ILE A 182 -2.10 -11.66 20.10
C ILE A 182 -1.55 -10.65 19.11
N THR A 183 -0.89 -9.62 19.58
CA THR A 183 -0.46 -8.49 18.77
C THR A 183 0.99 -8.14 19.00
N ASP A 184 1.67 -7.63 17.98
CA ASP A 184 2.93 -6.93 18.20
C ASP A 184 2.69 -5.50 18.74
N ASN A 185 3.77 -4.84 19.19
CA ASN A 185 3.73 -3.49 19.74
C ASN A 185 3.96 -2.38 18.69
N THR A 186 3.74 -2.65 17.41
CA THR A 186 3.84 -1.62 16.37
C THR A 186 2.68 -0.63 16.42
N ALA A 187 2.88 0.57 15.91
CA ALA A 187 1.89 1.64 16.00
C ALA A 187 0.54 1.29 15.32
N ALA A 188 0.57 0.54 14.22
CA ALA A 188 -0.65 0.11 13.54
C ALA A 188 -1.42 -0.93 14.37
N SER A 189 -0.71 -1.95 14.86
CA SER A 189 -1.29 -3.04 15.66
C SER A 189 -1.90 -2.50 16.96
N ILE A 190 -1.19 -1.64 17.68
CA ILE A 190 -1.70 -0.97 18.89
C ILE A 190 -2.95 -0.14 18.59
N SER A 191 -2.99 0.61 17.47
CA SER A 191 -4.17 1.39 17.08
C SER A 191 -5.38 0.49 16.82
N SER A 192 -5.19 -0.64 16.10
CA SER A 192 -6.26 -1.62 15.84
C SER A 192 -6.81 -2.23 17.12
N VAL A 193 -5.92 -2.75 17.97
CA VAL A 193 -6.30 -3.41 19.22
C VAL A 193 -6.98 -2.47 20.19
N LYS A 194 -6.47 -1.24 20.31
CA LYS A 194 -7.13 -0.20 21.12
C LYS A 194 -8.58 0.00 20.69
N ARG A 195 -8.81 0.17 19.39
CA ARG A 195 -10.16 0.35 18.83
C ARG A 195 -11.06 -0.87 19.10
N MET A 196 -10.51 -2.09 18.93
CA MET A 196 -11.28 -3.31 19.22
C MET A 196 -11.71 -3.36 20.68
N LYS A 197 -10.79 -3.17 21.61
CA LYS A 197 -11.02 -3.30 23.06
C LYS A 197 -11.94 -2.22 23.60
N ASP A 198 -11.74 -0.97 23.19
CA ASP A 198 -12.47 0.16 23.75
C ASP A 198 -13.92 0.24 23.21
N ASP A 199 -14.12 -0.11 21.93
CA ASP A 199 -15.35 0.29 21.24
C ASP A 199 -16.09 -0.85 20.52
N LEU A 200 -15.46 -2.00 20.24
CA LEU A 200 -16.04 -2.97 19.31
C LEU A 200 -16.41 -4.31 19.95
N LEU A 201 -15.56 -4.87 20.83
CA LEU A 201 -15.79 -6.22 21.34
C LEU A 201 -17.07 -6.33 22.16
N ALA A 202 -17.26 -5.46 23.14
CA ALA A 202 -18.44 -5.50 24.00
C ALA A 202 -19.75 -5.27 23.24
N PRO A 203 -19.88 -4.26 22.33
CA PRO A 203 -21.08 -4.11 21.52
C PRO A 203 -21.34 -5.29 20.57
N ALA A 204 -20.29 -5.97 20.10
CA ALA A 204 -20.42 -7.17 19.28
C ALA A 204 -20.83 -8.43 20.07
N GLY A 205 -20.86 -8.35 21.41
CA GLY A 205 -21.11 -9.49 22.30
C GLY A 205 -19.94 -10.45 22.37
N LEU A 206 -18.71 -9.96 22.17
CA LEU A 206 -17.48 -10.75 22.19
C LEU A 206 -16.73 -10.54 23.51
N GLU A 207 -16.38 -11.64 24.16
CA GLU A 207 -15.56 -11.67 25.38
C GLU A 207 -14.09 -11.85 25.01
N LEU A 208 -13.22 -10.99 25.53
CA LEU A 208 -11.77 -11.09 25.35
C LEU A 208 -11.19 -12.07 26.41
N VAL A 209 -10.76 -13.24 25.98
CA VAL A 209 -10.24 -14.30 26.85
C VAL A 209 -8.73 -14.43 26.86
N VAL A 210 -8.04 -13.85 25.86
CA VAL A 210 -6.57 -13.73 25.79
C VAL A 210 -6.23 -12.35 25.24
N ASP A 211 -5.31 -11.64 25.91
CA ASP A 211 -4.82 -10.31 25.50
C ASP A 211 -3.31 -10.27 25.69
N GLU A 212 -2.57 -10.47 24.61
CA GLU A 212 -1.11 -10.59 24.64
C GLU A 212 -0.45 -9.65 23.66
N VAL A 213 0.63 -9.01 24.13
CA VAL A 213 1.44 -8.11 23.33
C VAL A 213 2.89 -8.60 23.31
N PHE A 214 3.51 -8.68 22.15
CA PHE A 214 4.92 -9.02 22.02
C PHE A 214 5.70 -7.94 21.26
N THR A 215 7.02 -7.99 21.37
CA THR A 215 7.93 -7.12 20.60
C THR A 215 8.51 -7.93 19.45
N PRO A 216 8.36 -7.49 18.19
CA PRO A 216 8.95 -8.17 17.04
C PRO A 216 10.49 -7.99 17.00
N PRO A 217 11.27 -9.00 16.53
CA PRO A 217 10.79 -10.33 16.19
C PRO A 217 10.49 -11.18 17.44
N LEU A 218 9.42 -11.99 17.36
CA LEU A 218 9.00 -12.90 18.44
C LEU A 218 10.06 -13.98 18.66
N ALA A 219 10.53 -14.14 19.90
CA ALA A 219 11.54 -15.12 20.23
C ALA A 219 10.98 -16.54 20.43
N ASP A 220 9.79 -16.66 21.03
CA ASP A 220 9.11 -17.93 21.30
C ASP A 220 7.59 -17.74 21.33
N ALA A 221 6.86 -18.50 20.51
CA ALA A 221 5.40 -18.48 20.47
C ALA A 221 4.75 -19.47 21.46
N THR A 222 5.52 -20.35 22.10
CA THR A 222 4.99 -21.41 22.96
C THR A 222 4.09 -20.90 24.09
N PRO A 223 4.49 -19.87 24.87
CA PRO A 223 3.64 -19.37 25.96
C PRO A 223 2.29 -18.81 25.44
N LEU A 224 2.31 -18.16 24.28
CA LEU A 224 1.13 -17.56 23.65
C LEU A 224 0.15 -18.66 23.22
N VAL A 225 0.66 -19.69 22.55
CA VAL A 225 -0.16 -20.80 22.04
C VAL A 225 -0.69 -21.67 23.18
N GLN A 226 0.04 -21.81 24.29
CA GLN A 226 -0.47 -22.48 25.50
C GLN A 226 -1.70 -21.78 26.08
N LYS A 227 -1.75 -20.45 26.06
CA LYS A 227 -2.94 -19.67 26.48
C LYS A 227 -4.13 -19.92 25.52
N LEU A 228 -3.89 -19.93 24.21
CA LEU A 228 -4.92 -20.30 23.23
C LEU A 228 -5.45 -21.71 23.45
N ARG A 229 -4.57 -22.68 23.75
CA ARG A 229 -4.94 -24.07 24.05
C ARG A 229 -5.80 -24.18 25.31
N ALA A 230 -5.50 -23.40 26.34
CA ALA A 230 -6.23 -23.40 27.61
C ALA A 230 -7.62 -22.77 27.47
N THR A 231 -7.75 -21.67 26.72
CA THR A 231 -8.99 -20.89 26.61
C THR A 231 -9.88 -21.33 25.44
N ARG A 232 -9.30 -21.85 24.35
CA ARG A 232 -9.98 -22.24 23.12
C ARG A 232 -10.96 -21.17 22.61
N PRO A 233 -10.46 -19.96 22.26
CA PRO A 233 -11.31 -18.89 21.79
C PRO A 233 -12.02 -19.29 20.46
N ASP A 234 -13.22 -18.72 20.23
CA ASP A 234 -13.95 -18.92 18.96
C ASP A 234 -13.26 -18.23 17.78
N MET A 235 -12.41 -17.22 18.03
CA MET A 235 -11.67 -16.49 17.00
C MET A 235 -10.38 -15.91 17.60
N LEU A 236 -9.32 -15.91 16.81
CA LEU A 236 -8.03 -15.29 17.14
C LEU A 236 -7.78 -14.09 16.25
N PHE A 237 -7.56 -12.93 16.82
CA PHE A 237 -6.91 -11.81 16.16
C PHE A 237 -5.41 -11.89 16.38
N PHE A 238 -4.67 -12.13 15.30
CA PHE A 238 -3.22 -12.23 15.32
C PHE A 238 -2.63 -11.16 14.40
N LEU A 239 -1.89 -10.21 14.98
CA LEU A 239 -1.41 -9.02 14.29
C LEU A 239 0.13 -8.97 14.27
N PRO A 240 0.80 -9.81 13.47
CA PRO A 240 2.23 -9.72 13.24
C PRO A 240 2.52 -8.74 12.10
N THR A 241 3.62 -8.00 12.19
CA THR A 241 4.14 -7.18 11.08
C THR A 241 5.38 -7.80 10.42
N VAL A 242 5.89 -8.90 10.98
CA VAL A 242 7.06 -9.63 10.47
C VAL A 242 6.65 -11.05 10.08
N ILE A 243 7.09 -11.51 8.91
CA ILE A 243 6.77 -12.86 8.38
C ILE A 243 7.26 -13.95 9.32
N SER A 244 8.46 -13.80 9.94
CA SER A 244 9.00 -14.77 10.90
C SER A 244 8.09 -14.98 12.11
N ASP A 245 7.40 -13.94 12.56
CA ASP A 245 6.48 -14.02 13.70
C ASP A 245 5.20 -14.74 13.30
N ALA A 246 4.67 -14.44 12.09
CA ALA A 246 3.55 -15.17 11.53
C ALA A 246 3.85 -16.67 11.41
N LYS A 247 5.02 -17.01 10.85
CA LYS A 247 5.52 -18.39 10.76
C LYS A 247 5.52 -19.06 12.12
N LEU A 248 6.24 -18.48 13.08
CA LEU A 248 6.46 -19.08 14.40
C LEU A 248 5.16 -19.37 15.13
N LEU A 249 4.18 -18.46 15.06
CA LEU A 249 2.87 -18.69 15.69
C LEU A 249 2.09 -19.79 14.97
N LEU A 250 2.03 -19.76 13.62
CA LEU A 250 1.30 -20.78 12.84
C LEU A 250 1.89 -22.18 13.04
N GLU A 251 3.22 -22.33 13.05
CA GLU A 251 3.90 -23.59 13.35
C GLU A 251 3.53 -24.10 14.76
N LYS A 252 3.58 -23.23 15.76
CA LYS A 252 3.22 -23.61 17.14
C LYS A 252 1.74 -23.93 17.28
N MET A 253 0.86 -23.18 16.65
CA MET A 253 -0.58 -23.51 16.62
C MET A 253 -0.81 -24.88 15.99
N ASN A 254 -0.10 -25.21 14.90
CA ASN A 254 -0.21 -26.51 14.25
C ASN A 254 0.32 -27.64 15.16
N GLU A 255 1.49 -27.44 15.78
CA GLU A 255 2.08 -28.39 16.76
C GLU A 255 1.12 -28.71 17.94
N PHE A 256 0.43 -27.69 18.43
CA PHE A 256 -0.55 -27.86 19.53
C PHE A 256 -1.94 -28.29 19.06
N GLY A 257 -2.13 -28.56 17.77
CA GLY A 257 -3.38 -29.00 17.19
C GLY A 257 -4.48 -27.93 17.13
N LEU A 258 -4.09 -26.64 17.10
CA LEU A 258 -4.96 -25.46 17.01
C LEU A 258 -4.94 -24.78 15.65
N GLY A 259 -4.01 -25.17 14.76
CA GLY A 259 -3.84 -24.64 13.41
C GLY A 259 -4.83 -25.20 12.40
N GLN A 260 -4.59 -24.91 11.12
CA GLN A 260 -5.40 -25.39 9.97
C GLN A 260 -6.87 -24.97 10.10
N GLY A 261 -7.10 -23.72 10.51
CA GLY A 261 -8.44 -23.17 10.65
C GLY A 261 -9.26 -23.66 11.85
N LYS A 262 -8.73 -24.54 12.74
CA LYS A 262 -9.48 -24.99 13.93
C LYS A 262 -9.82 -23.84 14.89
N ILE A 263 -8.95 -22.85 15.02
CA ILE A 263 -9.28 -21.54 15.56
C ILE A 263 -9.25 -20.59 14.36
N PRO A 264 -10.40 -20.00 13.95
CA PRO A 264 -10.43 -18.99 12.92
C PRO A 264 -9.46 -17.86 13.26
N THR A 265 -8.44 -17.69 12.43
CA THR A 265 -7.36 -16.72 12.66
C THR A 265 -7.49 -15.58 11.70
N VAL A 266 -7.58 -14.36 12.22
CA VAL A 266 -7.72 -13.11 11.48
C VAL A 266 -6.52 -12.23 11.76
N SER A 267 -5.84 -11.76 10.71
CA SER A 267 -4.75 -10.80 10.79
C SER A 267 -5.16 -9.46 10.20
N PHE A 268 -4.53 -8.39 10.69
CA PHE A 268 -4.59 -7.08 10.06
C PHE A 268 -3.23 -6.78 9.44
N GLY A 269 -3.19 -6.62 8.13
CA GLY A 269 -1.96 -6.41 7.37
C GLY A 269 -1.50 -7.66 6.63
N ILE A 270 -0.31 -7.56 6.03
CA ILE A 270 0.13 -8.42 4.94
C ILE A 270 1.06 -9.58 5.35
N ALA A 271 1.74 -9.50 6.51
CA ALA A 271 2.76 -10.48 6.88
C ALA A 271 2.30 -11.95 6.77
N ILE A 272 1.00 -12.18 7.01
CA ILE A 272 0.38 -13.51 6.94
C ILE A 272 -0.04 -13.91 5.51
N ALA A 273 0.10 -13.03 4.52
CA ALA A 273 -0.30 -13.26 3.12
C ALA A 273 0.81 -12.91 2.11
N GLU A 274 2.04 -12.68 2.58
CA GLU A 274 3.20 -12.54 1.71
C GLU A 274 3.55 -13.90 1.07
N PRO A 275 3.92 -13.92 -0.23
CA PRO A 275 4.31 -15.16 -0.92
C PRO A 275 5.43 -15.92 -0.20
N ASP A 276 6.37 -15.19 0.38
CA ASP A 276 7.52 -15.75 1.11
C ASP A 276 7.13 -16.58 2.33
N LEU A 277 5.92 -16.41 2.86
CA LEU A 277 5.43 -17.25 3.95
C LEU A 277 5.38 -18.72 3.53
N LEU A 278 4.95 -19.02 2.29
CA LEU A 278 4.91 -20.40 1.74
C LEU A 278 6.29 -21.03 1.54
N ASN A 279 7.36 -20.23 1.51
CA ASN A 279 8.73 -20.77 1.52
C ASN A 279 9.11 -21.36 2.88
N THR A 280 8.31 -21.10 3.92
CA THR A 280 8.66 -21.42 5.31
C THR A 280 7.59 -22.23 6.03
N VAL A 281 6.33 -22.18 5.59
CA VAL A 281 5.22 -22.99 6.12
C VAL A 281 4.51 -23.70 4.96
N SER A 282 3.83 -24.83 5.25
CA SER A 282 3.03 -25.50 4.22
C SER A 282 1.74 -24.74 3.95
N ALA A 283 1.19 -24.87 2.74
CA ALA A 283 -0.10 -24.31 2.36
C ALA A 283 -1.25 -24.74 3.31
N GLU A 284 -1.17 -25.96 3.84
CA GLU A 284 -2.13 -26.48 4.82
C GLU A 284 -2.14 -25.69 6.13
N MET A 285 -0.98 -25.14 6.57
CA MET A 285 -0.88 -24.37 7.80
C MET A 285 -1.57 -23.02 7.72
N VAL A 286 -1.67 -22.46 6.51
CA VAL A 286 -2.34 -21.17 6.26
C VAL A 286 -3.78 -21.32 5.79
N GLU A 287 -4.23 -22.52 5.46
CA GLU A 287 -5.58 -22.76 4.96
C GLU A 287 -6.63 -22.20 5.91
N GLY A 288 -7.57 -21.41 5.38
CA GLY A 288 -8.64 -20.75 6.12
C GLY A 288 -8.22 -19.49 6.89
N VAL A 289 -6.93 -19.15 6.96
CA VAL A 289 -6.44 -17.92 7.60
C VAL A 289 -6.94 -16.71 6.83
N ILE A 290 -7.42 -15.71 7.55
CA ILE A 290 -8.03 -14.48 7.02
C ILE A 290 -7.07 -13.32 7.23
N ALA A 291 -6.95 -12.43 6.25
CA ALA A 291 -6.30 -11.14 6.44
C ALA A 291 -7.22 -9.99 6.03
N VAL A 292 -7.23 -8.95 6.86
CA VAL A 292 -7.86 -7.67 6.57
C VAL A 292 -6.77 -6.74 6.06
N VAL A 293 -6.90 -6.29 4.82
CA VAL A 293 -5.89 -5.50 4.12
C VAL A 293 -6.52 -4.24 3.52
N ALA A 294 -5.70 -3.23 3.23
CA ALA A 294 -6.18 -1.97 2.65
C ALA A 294 -6.74 -2.15 1.25
N ASN A 295 -6.10 -2.98 0.45
CA ASN A 295 -6.45 -3.34 -0.91
C ASN A 295 -5.71 -4.63 -1.30
N TRP A 296 -6.08 -5.19 -2.45
CA TRP A 296 -5.51 -6.45 -2.93
C TRP A 296 -5.68 -6.57 -4.43
N GLY A 297 -4.75 -7.25 -5.08
CA GLY A 297 -4.94 -7.68 -6.46
C GLY A 297 -6.14 -8.62 -6.56
N SER A 298 -7.21 -8.14 -7.17
CA SER A 298 -8.53 -8.78 -7.17
C SER A 298 -9.09 -8.81 -8.58
N LYS A 299 -10.35 -9.17 -8.71
CA LYS A 299 -11.08 -9.12 -9.97
C LYS A 299 -10.95 -7.76 -10.65
N GLY A 300 -10.54 -7.76 -11.92
CA GLY A 300 -10.26 -6.57 -12.73
C GLY A 300 -8.78 -6.14 -12.72
N HIS A 301 -7.92 -6.82 -11.97
CA HIS A 301 -6.47 -6.56 -11.93
C HIS A 301 -5.64 -7.65 -12.59
N GLU A 302 -6.27 -8.57 -13.32
CA GLU A 302 -5.64 -9.78 -13.88
C GLU A 302 -4.40 -9.45 -14.72
N ALA A 303 -4.49 -8.46 -15.62
CA ALA A 303 -3.36 -8.06 -16.46
C ALA A 303 -2.19 -7.43 -15.66
N MET A 304 -2.50 -6.76 -14.56
CA MET A 304 -1.45 -6.22 -13.67
C MET A 304 -0.76 -7.33 -12.89
N ILE A 305 -1.53 -8.32 -12.41
CA ILE A 305 -1.01 -9.49 -11.69
C ILE A 305 -0.11 -10.30 -12.61
N GLU A 306 -0.56 -10.59 -13.84
CA GLU A 306 0.21 -11.30 -14.86
C GLU A 306 1.57 -10.60 -15.15
N ARG A 307 1.57 -9.29 -15.35
CA ARG A 307 2.81 -8.51 -15.54
C ARG A 307 3.72 -8.53 -14.32
N LEU A 308 3.16 -8.52 -13.12
CA LEU A 308 3.93 -8.59 -11.87
C LEU A 308 4.60 -9.98 -11.75
N GLU A 309 3.86 -11.05 -12.07
CA GLU A 309 4.37 -12.42 -12.09
C GLU A 309 5.45 -12.61 -13.15
N GLU A 310 5.19 -12.21 -14.41
CA GLU A 310 6.15 -12.34 -15.50
C GLU A 310 7.47 -11.61 -15.22
N ARG A 311 7.40 -10.44 -14.61
CA ARG A 311 8.60 -9.60 -14.42
C ARG A 311 9.36 -9.90 -13.14
N TYR A 312 8.65 -10.22 -12.06
CA TYR A 312 9.23 -10.31 -10.72
C TYR A 312 9.01 -11.67 -10.05
N GLY A 313 8.21 -12.55 -10.65
CA GLY A 313 7.88 -13.87 -10.08
C GLY A 313 6.89 -13.79 -8.92
N GLU A 314 6.13 -12.68 -8.78
CA GLU A 314 5.15 -12.50 -7.72
C GLU A 314 3.83 -13.18 -8.11
N PRO A 315 3.38 -14.21 -7.38
CA PRO A 315 2.21 -14.99 -7.77
C PRO A 315 0.88 -14.27 -7.56
N TRP A 316 0.88 -13.15 -6.84
CA TRP A 316 -0.26 -12.26 -6.64
C TRP A 316 0.20 -10.85 -6.30
N MET A 317 -0.68 -9.89 -6.54
CA MET A 317 -0.38 -8.48 -6.27
C MET A 317 -0.85 -8.09 -4.86
N THR A 318 0.11 -8.06 -3.92
CA THR A 318 -0.18 -7.72 -2.53
C THR A 318 -0.57 -6.25 -2.36
N GLN A 319 -1.13 -5.90 -1.20
CA GLN A 319 -1.46 -4.50 -0.89
C GLN A 319 -0.28 -3.54 -1.06
N ASN A 320 0.96 -4.00 -0.82
CA ASN A 320 2.14 -3.17 -0.95
C ASN A 320 2.40 -2.76 -2.40
N ALA A 321 2.25 -3.69 -3.34
CA ALA A 321 2.41 -3.42 -4.76
C ALA A 321 1.26 -2.55 -5.31
N ILE A 322 0.00 -2.96 -5.08
CA ILE A 322 -1.15 -2.23 -5.65
C ILE A 322 -1.31 -0.83 -5.04
N SER A 323 -0.95 -0.63 -3.76
CA SER A 323 -1.00 0.71 -3.15
C SER A 323 0.01 1.66 -3.77
N THR A 324 1.27 1.27 -3.91
CA THR A 324 2.29 2.14 -4.51
C THR A 324 2.06 2.33 -6.01
N TYR A 325 1.52 1.34 -6.71
CA TYR A 325 1.04 1.51 -8.08
C TYR A 325 -0.06 2.58 -8.14
N GLY A 326 -1.08 2.48 -7.28
CA GLY A 326 -2.18 3.45 -7.19
C GLY A 326 -1.72 4.83 -6.76
N ASP A 327 -0.73 4.93 -5.84
CA ASP A 327 -0.15 6.20 -5.43
C ASP A 327 0.46 6.96 -6.63
N MET A 328 1.05 6.27 -7.61
CA MET A 328 1.56 6.92 -8.83
C MET A 328 0.43 7.53 -9.65
N TRP A 329 -0.74 6.90 -9.71
CA TRP A 329 -1.91 7.46 -10.39
C TRP A 329 -2.54 8.63 -9.64
N ILE A 330 -2.52 8.61 -8.30
CA ILE A 330 -2.90 9.78 -7.50
C ILE A 330 -1.97 10.96 -7.80
N LEU A 331 -0.66 10.71 -7.83
CA LEU A 331 0.33 11.75 -8.15
C LEU A 331 0.20 12.26 -9.57
N LYS A 332 -0.11 11.37 -10.55
CA LYS A 332 -0.44 11.79 -11.91
C LYS A 332 -1.63 12.77 -11.92
N ALA A 333 -2.75 12.38 -11.30
CA ALA A 333 -3.94 13.23 -11.23
C ALA A 333 -3.64 14.58 -10.56
N ALA A 334 -2.85 14.57 -9.48
CA ALA A 334 -2.45 15.78 -8.78
C ALA A 334 -1.54 16.68 -9.62
N LEU A 335 -0.58 16.13 -10.36
CA LEU A 335 0.30 16.88 -11.27
C LEU A 335 -0.47 17.47 -12.45
N GLU A 336 -1.41 16.71 -13.04
CA GLU A 336 -2.31 17.21 -14.09
C GLU A 336 -3.14 18.40 -13.59
N LYS A 337 -3.70 18.29 -12.39
CA LYS A 337 -4.49 19.35 -11.76
C LYS A 337 -3.65 20.56 -11.35
N ALA A 338 -2.45 20.34 -10.82
CA ALA A 338 -1.54 21.40 -10.39
C ALA A 338 -0.97 22.21 -11.57
N GLY A 339 -0.76 21.59 -12.73
CA GLY A 339 -0.13 22.20 -13.90
C GLY A 339 1.31 22.64 -13.68
N LYS A 340 1.94 22.19 -12.55
CA LYS A 340 3.35 22.47 -12.23
C LYS A 340 3.92 21.41 -11.28
N ALA A 341 5.22 21.10 -11.41
CA ALA A 341 5.95 20.17 -10.59
C ALA A 341 6.54 20.87 -9.35
N ASP A 342 5.69 21.22 -8.40
CA ASP A 342 6.01 21.96 -7.18
C ASP A 342 5.33 21.32 -5.98
N ARG A 343 6.05 21.15 -4.85
CA ARG A 343 5.56 20.44 -3.65
C ARG A 343 4.25 20.99 -3.11
N GLU A 344 4.15 22.31 -2.96
CA GLU A 344 2.96 22.97 -2.42
C GLU A 344 1.77 22.84 -3.37
N ALA A 345 2.01 22.99 -4.68
CA ALA A 345 0.97 22.84 -5.69
C ALA A 345 0.48 21.39 -5.75
N VAL A 346 1.37 20.40 -5.68
CA VAL A 346 1.00 18.97 -5.66
C VAL A 346 0.22 18.65 -4.39
N ALA A 347 0.67 19.10 -3.20
CA ALA A 347 -0.07 18.89 -1.95
C ALA A 347 -1.46 19.52 -2.00
N THR A 348 -1.58 20.75 -2.53
CA THR A 348 -2.87 21.44 -2.72
C THR A 348 -3.75 20.70 -3.71
N ALA A 349 -3.18 20.20 -4.80
CA ALA A 349 -3.91 19.44 -5.81
C ALA A 349 -4.43 18.09 -5.25
N ILE A 350 -3.60 17.34 -4.49
CA ILE A 350 -4.04 16.09 -3.82
C ILE A 350 -5.23 16.38 -2.90
N ARG A 351 -5.13 17.43 -2.07
CA ARG A 351 -6.19 17.82 -1.12
C ARG A 351 -7.48 18.23 -1.82
N GLY A 352 -7.36 18.77 -3.02
CA GLY A 352 -8.49 19.19 -3.86
C GLY A 352 -8.98 18.12 -4.83
N LEU A 353 -8.45 16.87 -4.80
CA LEU A 353 -8.99 15.79 -5.61
C LEU A 353 -10.43 15.50 -5.20
N ASP A 354 -11.28 15.30 -6.18
CA ASP A 354 -12.68 14.91 -6.05
C ASP A 354 -13.03 14.06 -7.28
N GLU A 355 -12.33 12.94 -7.37
CA GLU A 355 -12.42 11.99 -8.47
C GLU A 355 -13.38 10.86 -8.06
N GLY A 356 -13.93 10.16 -9.02
CA GLY A 356 -14.74 8.97 -8.77
C GLY A 356 -13.95 7.85 -8.08
N PRO A 357 -14.59 6.68 -7.88
CA PRO A 357 -13.92 5.53 -7.26
C PRO A 357 -12.64 5.17 -8.00
N SER A 358 -11.58 4.94 -7.24
CA SER A 358 -10.31 4.47 -7.79
C SER A 358 -10.35 2.94 -7.99
N PRO A 359 -9.88 2.42 -9.13
CA PRO A 359 -9.79 0.99 -9.33
C PRO A 359 -8.74 0.32 -8.41
N TYR A 360 -7.84 1.10 -7.82
CA TYR A 360 -6.72 0.59 -7.01
C TYR A 360 -6.98 0.62 -5.49
N TYR A 361 -8.06 1.26 -5.06
CA TYR A 361 -8.39 1.42 -3.64
C TYR A 361 -9.86 1.12 -3.39
N PRO A 362 -10.19 0.11 -2.55
CA PRO A 362 -11.57 -0.26 -2.28
C PRO A 362 -12.31 0.85 -1.53
N GLY A 363 -13.60 0.97 -1.82
CA GLY A 363 -14.50 1.93 -1.20
C GLY A 363 -14.17 3.39 -1.49
N GLY A 364 -15.15 4.27 -1.31
CA GLY A 364 -15.01 5.70 -1.39
C GLY A 364 -14.55 6.27 -2.74
N GLU A 365 -14.50 7.56 -2.76
CA GLU A 365 -13.96 8.33 -3.88
C GLU A 365 -12.47 8.60 -3.68
N LEU A 366 -11.78 9.02 -4.74
CA LEU A 366 -10.42 9.53 -4.63
C LEU A 366 -10.48 10.99 -4.16
N LYS A 367 -10.70 11.14 -2.87
CA LYS A 367 -10.88 12.40 -2.16
C LYS A 367 -10.24 12.32 -0.80
N PHE A 368 -9.61 13.41 -0.37
CA PHE A 368 -8.97 13.51 0.94
C PHE A 368 -9.67 14.56 1.80
N ASP A 369 -9.84 14.27 3.07
CA ASP A 369 -10.35 15.23 4.04
C ASP A 369 -9.26 16.25 4.45
N GLU A 370 -9.64 17.20 5.30
CA GLU A 370 -8.73 18.24 5.79
C GLU A 370 -7.51 17.70 6.55
N THR A 371 -7.60 16.50 7.10
CA THR A 371 -6.51 15.83 7.81
C THR A 371 -5.56 15.06 6.89
N GLY A 372 -5.87 14.95 5.59
CA GLY A 372 -5.14 14.16 4.61
C GLY A 372 -5.52 12.68 4.59
N ARG A 373 -6.68 12.31 5.15
CA ARG A 373 -7.21 10.95 5.10
C ARG A 373 -8.15 10.78 3.91
N ARG A 374 -8.02 9.66 3.19
CA ARG A 374 -8.94 9.35 2.09
C ARG A 374 -10.36 9.10 2.61
N VAL A 375 -11.32 9.81 2.06
CA VAL A 375 -12.73 9.75 2.47
C VAL A 375 -13.35 8.43 2.02
N GLY A 376 -14.07 7.77 2.92
CA GLY A 376 -14.76 6.53 2.60
C GLY A 376 -13.84 5.35 2.25
N ALA A 377 -12.56 5.42 2.66
CA ALA A 377 -11.62 4.33 2.43
C ALA A 377 -12.16 3.00 2.96
N GLY A 378 -12.29 2.03 2.07
CA GLY A 378 -12.70 0.66 2.36
C GLY A 378 -11.52 -0.23 2.69
N LEU A 379 -11.83 -1.52 2.81
CA LEU A 379 -10.87 -2.58 3.03
C LEU A 379 -11.18 -3.78 2.15
N THR A 380 -10.21 -4.67 2.02
CA THR A 380 -10.39 -5.99 1.42
C THR A 380 -10.18 -7.05 2.48
N ILE A 381 -11.02 -8.08 2.50
CA ILE A 381 -10.77 -9.28 3.28
C ILE A 381 -10.36 -10.38 2.32
N ILE A 382 -9.20 -10.94 2.57
CA ILE A 382 -8.65 -12.07 1.83
C ILE A 382 -8.60 -13.29 2.74
N GLN A 383 -8.67 -14.46 2.14
CA GLN A 383 -8.57 -15.73 2.85
C GLN A 383 -7.72 -16.71 2.07
N TRP A 384 -6.86 -17.43 2.77
CA TRP A 384 -6.13 -18.54 2.20
C TRP A 384 -7.07 -19.68 1.85
N GLN A 385 -7.14 -20.01 0.57
CA GLN A 385 -7.91 -21.11 0.02
C GLN A 385 -7.09 -21.84 -1.04
N ASN A 386 -6.86 -23.13 -0.85
CA ASN A 386 -6.06 -23.95 -1.77
C ASN A 386 -4.65 -23.39 -2.03
N GLY A 387 -4.00 -22.85 -1.00
CA GLY A 387 -2.64 -22.32 -1.06
C GLY A 387 -2.51 -20.94 -1.70
N THR A 388 -3.62 -20.22 -1.93
CA THR A 388 -3.63 -18.86 -2.50
C THR A 388 -4.48 -17.93 -1.63
N PRO A 389 -4.02 -16.72 -1.30
CA PRO A 389 -4.81 -15.72 -0.58
C PRO A 389 -5.73 -15.00 -1.57
N ILE A 390 -7.01 -15.37 -1.58
CA ILE A 390 -8.01 -14.81 -2.49
C ILE A 390 -8.95 -13.84 -1.79
N THR A 391 -9.48 -12.88 -2.53
CA THR A 391 -10.47 -11.92 -2.03
C THR A 391 -11.82 -12.60 -1.79
N VAL A 392 -12.34 -12.45 -0.56
CA VAL A 392 -13.66 -12.91 -0.14
C VAL A 392 -14.62 -11.77 0.22
N TYR A 393 -14.10 -10.55 0.36
CA TYR A 393 -14.88 -9.32 0.59
C TYR A 393 -14.08 -8.08 0.12
N PRO A 394 -14.73 -7.04 -0.43
CA PRO A 394 -16.18 -6.88 -0.62
C PRO A 394 -16.73 -7.76 -1.76
N PRO A 395 -18.06 -7.98 -1.83
CA PRO A 395 -18.66 -8.92 -2.78
C PRO A 395 -18.33 -8.63 -4.25
N GLU A 396 -18.22 -7.37 -4.65
CA GLU A 396 -17.91 -6.96 -6.02
C GLU A 396 -16.46 -7.31 -6.45
N LEU A 397 -15.54 -7.46 -5.48
CA LEU A 397 -14.14 -7.84 -5.70
C LEU A 397 -13.88 -9.31 -5.34
N ALA A 398 -14.86 -10.00 -4.76
CA ALA A 398 -14.71 -11.37 -4.29
C ALA A 398 -14.47 -12.35 -5.44
N VAL A 399 -13.48 -13.23 -5.26
CA VAL A 399 -13.15 -14.32 -6.18
C VAL A 399 -13.88 -15.60 -5.78
N ALA A 400 -14.08 -15.82 -4.47
CA ALA A 400 -14.83 -16.94 -3.93
C ALA A 400 -15.55 -16.55 -2.63
N GLY A 401 -16.46 -17.42 -2.17
CA GLY A 401 -17.07 -17.28 -0.86
C GLY A 401 -16.09 -17.62 0.28
N PRO A 402 -16.35 -17.11 1.51
CA PRO A 402 -15.52 -17.42 2.66
C PRO A 402 -15.69 -18.88 3.08
N ILE A 403 -14.59 -19.47 3.55
CA ILE A 403 -14.60 -20.73 4.28
C ILE A 403 -14.48 -20.40 5.76
N TRP A 404 -15.37 -20.93 6.57
CA TRP A 404 -15.27 -20.80 8.01
C TRP A 404 -15.18 -22.20 8.60
N PRO A 405 -14.27 -22.45 9.54
CA PRO A 405 -14.13 -23.77 10.12
C PRO A 405 -15.46 -24.19 10.74
N LYS A 406 -15.90 -25.38 10.40
CA LYS A 406 -17.03 -26.02 11.09
C LYS A 406 -16.47 -26.66 12.36
N ASN A 407 -16.84 -26.14 13.52
CA ASN A 407 -16.59 -26.78 14.80
C ASN A 407 -17.38 -28.07 14.96
#